data_fb107c28f6f4cedff715ddafc8016151
#
_entry.id   fb107c28f6f4cedff715ddafc8016151
#
_cell.length_a   1.000
_cell.length_b   1.000
_cell.length_c   1.000
_cell.angle_alpha   90.00
_cell.angle_beta   90.00
_cell.angle_gamma   90.00
#
_symmetry.space_group_name_H-M   'P 1'
#
loop_
_entity.id
_entity.type
_entity.pdbx_description
1 polymer ?
#
loop_
_entity_poly.entity_id
_entity_poly.type
_entity_poly.pdbx_seq_one_letter_code
_entity_poly.pdbx_strand_id
1 'polypeptide(L)'
;LSTSAPDLDDIALFEAKVDKNTVFQGEPIMLDLRVMVLASPNVTLLSRAQLERPDTEGFFAGPLQQYEEQEMRDGWPYNVTVVRQALFPTGVGEYMIGAAQWTAQLRAVTRQGLRPEQKLLQTEPILVRVKPLPPKPANFSGAVGQFDAHAGIKDQRLIQGVPTTLEFTVSGRGNPNAIVPPQYPDLDWAQIGDPEVETQHDDQDWPVMRKTFRFT
;
A
#
# COMPACT_ATOMS: atom_id res chain seq x y z
N LEU A 1 -39.38 9.04 -7.99
CA LEU A 1 -38.56 8.54 -6.89
C LEU A 1 -38.11 9.74 -6.07
N SER A 2 -38.73 9.93 -4.90
CA SER A 2 -38.42 11.05 -4.00
C SER A 2 -37.15 10.68 -3.25
N THR A 3 -36.02 11.12 -3.72
CA THR A 3 -34.76 11.07 -2.95
C THR A 3 -34.89 12.12 -1.86
N SER A 4 -35.19 11.72 -0.64
CA SER A 4 -35.14 12.63 0.51
C SER A 4 -33.71 13.15 0.64
N ALA A 5 -33.56 14.45 1.01
CA ALA A 5 -32.22 15.00 1.26
C ALA A 5 -31.46 14.09 2.25
N PRO A 6 -30.15 13.87 2.04
CA PRO A 6 -29.36 13.02 2.94
C PRO A 6 -29.46 13.54 4.36
N ASP A 7 -29.49 12.61 5.31
CA ASP A 7 -29.51 12.94 6.72
C ASP A 7 -28.16 13.55 7.13
N LEU A 8 -28.13 14.26 8.24
CA LEU A 8 -26.87 14.83 8.76
C LEU A 8 -25.82 13.76 9.02
N ASP A 9 -26.23 12.53 9.29
CA ASP A 9 -25.31 11.41 9.50
C ASP A 9 -24.65 10.93 8.22
N ASP A 10 -25.27 11.15 7.06
CA ASP A 10 -24.76 10.72 5.76
C ASP A 10 -23.89 11.77 5.05
N ILE A 11 -23.72 12.97 5.63
CA ILE A 11 -22.88 14.02 4.99
C ILE A 11 -21.39 13.69 4.95
N ALA A 12 -20.92 12.83 5.85
CA ALA A 12 -19.58 12.29 5.87
C ALA A 12 -19.59 10.85 6.35
N LEU A 13 -18.83 10.00 5.65
CA LEU A 13 -18.68 8.58 5.96
C LEU A 13 -17.19 8.25 6.04
N PHE A 14 -16.83 7.26 6.86
CA PHE A 14 -15.46 6.82 7.00
C PHE A 14 -15.39 5.30 7.06
N GLU A 15 -14.61 4.70 6.16
CA GLU A 15 -14.47 3.26 6.03
C GLU A 15 -12.99 2.86 5.96
N ALA A 16 -12.66 1.72 6.54
CA ALA A 16 -11.42 1.01 6.32
C ALA A 16 -11.71 -0.27 5.55
N LYS A 17 -10.95 -0.53 4.49
CA LYS A 17 -11.07 -1.74 3.66
C LYS A 17 -9.71 -2.34 3.41
N VAL A 18 -9.66 -3.66 3.33
CA VAL A 18 -8.50 -4.40 2.83
C VAL A 18 -8.88 -5.17 1.57
N ASP A 19 -7.94 -5.31 0.65
CA ASP A 19 -8.16 -6.11 -0.57
C ASP A 19 -8.35 -7.61 -0.26
N LYS A 20 -7.75 -8.08 0.84
CA LYS A 20 -7.84 -9.46 1.32
C LYS A 20 -7.54 -9.54 2.82
N ASN A 21 -8.20 -10.43 3.53
CA ASN A 21 -8.04 -10.62 4.97
C ASN A 21 -7.39 -11.96 5.35
N THR A 22 -7.01 -12.75 4.33
CA THR A 22 -6.29 -14.03 4.52
C THR A 22 -5.14 -14.06 3.54
N VAL A 23 -3.92 -14.09 4.06
CA VAL A 23 -2.68 -13.97 3.28
C VAL A 23 -1.61 -14.90 3.80
N PHE A 24 -0.53 -15.05 3.06
CA PHE A 24 0.69 -15.68 3.54
C PHE A 24 1.59 -14.66 4.27
N GLN A 25 2.46 -15.16 5.15
CA GLN A 25 3.49 -14.34 5.78
C GLN A 25 4.31 -13.59 4.71
N GLY A 26 4.44 -12.27 4.86
CA GLY A 26 5.18 -11.41 3.92
C GLY A 26 4.41 -11.02 2.65
N GLU A 27 3.21 -11.56 2.42
CA GLU A 27 2.37 -11.18 1.28
C GLU A 27 1.71 -9.81 1.53
N PRO A 28 1.75 -8.87 0.56
CA PRO A 28 1.17 -7.54 0.74
C PRO A 28 -0.36 -7.57 0.86
N ILE A 29 -0.88 -6.75 1.77
CA ILE A 29 -2.29 -6.41 1.93
C ILE A 29 -2.42 -4.92 1.66
N MET A 30 -3.40 -4.50 0.86
CA MET A 30 -3.68 -3.09 0.63
C MET A 30 -4.76 -2.62 1.59
N LEU A 31 -4.39 -1.71 2.51
CA LEU A 31 -5.32 -1.03 3.39
C LEU A 31 -5.72 0.30 2.78
N ASP A 32 -7.02 0.51 2.57
CA ASP A 32 -7.62 1.76 2.13
C ASP A 32 -8.44 2.37 3.27
N LEU A 33 -8.06 3.57 3.70
CA LEU A 33 -8.87 4.42 4.56
C LEU A 33 -9.61 5.42 3.65
N ARG A 34 -10.94 5.34 3.61
CA ARG A 34 -11.78 6.08 2.67
C ARG A 34 -12.65 7.07 3.43
N VAL A 35 -12.33 8.34 3.32
CA VAL A 35 -13.15 9.44 3.83
C VAL A 35 -14.04 9.94 2.70
N MET A 36 -15.33 9.82 2.86
CA MET A 36 -16.34 10.26 1.89
C MET A 36 -17.07 11.48 2.43
N VAL A 37 -17.05 12.58 1.71
CA VAL A 37 -17.79 13.79 2.03
C VAL A 37 -18.77 14.08 0.90
N LEU A 38 -20.03 14.31 1.26
CA LEU A 38 -21.11 14.56 0.28
C LEU A 38 -20.71 15.71 -0.65
N ALA A 39 -20.71 15.45 -1.96
CA ALA A 39 -20.41 16.43 -2.99
C ALA A 39 -21.64 17.32 -3.26
N SER A 40 -21.87 18.26 -2.36
CA SER A 40 -23.00 19.18 -2.39
C SER A 40 -22.54 20.62 -2.10
N PRO A 41 -23.07 21.65 -2.78
CA PRO A 41 -22.78 23.05 -2.43
C PRO A 41 -23.25 23.43 -1.02
N ASN A 42 -24.11 22.61 -0.44
CA ASN A 42 -24.64 22.79 0.90
C ASN A 42 -23.73 22.17 2.01
N VAL A 43 -22.66 21.48 1.63
CA VAL A 43 -21.71 20.86 2.55
C VAL A 43 -20.31 21.45 2.30
N THR A 44 -19.70 21.99 3.33
CA THR A 44 -18.37 22.61 3.24
C THR A 44 -17.53 22.19 4.44
N LEU A 45 -16.29 21.79 4.18
CA LEU A 45 -15.30 21.55 5.22
C LEU A 45 -14.80 22.90 5.76
N LEU A 46 -14.94 23.15 7.06
CA LEU A 46 -14.59 24.43 7.72
C LEU A 46 -13.15 24.47 8.24
N SER A 47 -12.58 23.31 8.52
CA SER A 47 -11.21 23.19 9.03
C SER A 47 -10.49 22.04 8.34
N ARG A 48 -9.16 22.02 8.46
CA ARG A 48 -8.39 20.85 8.04
C ARG A 48 -8.81 19.64 8.86
N ALA A 49 -9.26 18.61 8.19
CA ALA A 49 -9.61 17.35 8.83
C ALA A 49 -8.36 16.67 9.42
N GLN A 50 -8.55 15.97 10.53
CA GLN A 50 -7.52 15.16 11.17
C GLN A 50 -7.85 13.68 10.96
N LEU A 51 -6.87 12.94 10.48
CA LEU A 51 -6.94 11.50 10.30
C LEU A 51 -5.93 10.83 11.26
N GLU A 52 -6.45 10.09 12.24
CA GLU A 52 -5.67 9.22 13.10
C GLU A 52 -5.69 7.83 12.49
N ARG A 53 -4.50 7.34 12.13
CA ARG A 53 -4.33 6.05 11.48
C ARG A 53 -4.54 4.91 12.46
N PRO A 54 -4.97 3.72 11.96
CA PRO A 54 -5.11 2.56 12.82
C PRO A 54 -3.75 2.06 13.30
N ASP A 55 -3.76 1.36 14.42
CA ASP A 55 -2.62 0.53 14.82
C ASP A 55 -2.49 -0.65 13.85
N THR A 56 -1.25 -0.91 13.44
CA THR A 56 -0.88 -2.01 12.52
C THR A 56 0.22 -2.86 13.12
N GLU A 57 0.16 -3.15 14.41
CA GLU A 57 1.11 -4.03 15.09
C GLU A 57 1.15 -5.40 14.41
N GLY A 58 2.36 -5.92 14.20
CA GLY A 58 2.58 -7.17 13.47
C GLY A 58 2.73 -7.03 11.96
N PHE A 59 2.64 -5.79 11.44
CA PHE A 59 2.86 -5.50 10.03
C PHE A 59 4.04 -4.55 9.83
N PHE A 60 4.83 -4.82 8.80
CA PHE A 60 5.67 -3.78 8.20
C PHE A 60 4.79 -2.94 7.28
N ALA A 61 4.76 -1.63 7.51
CA ALA A 61 3.94 -0.71 6.74
C ALA A 61 4.77 0.03 5.69
N GLY A 62 4.32 0.02 4.45
CA GLY A 62 4.90 0.78 3.35
C GLY A 62 4.56 2.27 3.42
N PRO A 63 5.01 3.06 2.43
CA PRO A 63 4.66 4.46 2.33
C PRO A 63 3.15 4.65 2.13
N LEU A 64 2.68 5.83 2.54
CA LEU A 64 1.30 6.24 2.32
C LEU A 64 1.14 6.83 0.92
N GLN A 65 0.08 6.44 0.26
CA GLN A 65 -0.41 7.07 -0.96
C GLN A 65 -1.75 7.75 -0.67
N GLN A 66 -1.96 8.94 -1.22
CA GLN A 66 -3.23 9.64 -1.10
C GLN A 66 -3.70 10.08 -2.47
N TYR A 67 -4.95 9.81 -2.77
CA TYR A 67 -5.61 10.27 -4.00
C TYR A 67 -7.07 10.58 -3.74
N GLU A 68 -7.69 11.27 -4.68
CA GLU A 68 -9.09 11.66 -4.63
C GLU A 68 -9.86 11.00 -5.76
N GLU A 69 -11.08 10.60 -5.47
CA GLU A 69 -12.02 10.06 -6.44
C GLU A 69 -13.44 10.53 -6.14
N GLN A 70 -14.36 10.24 -7.02
CA GLN A 70 -15.79 10.48 -6.80
C GLN A 70 -16.54 9.16 -6.85
N GLU A 71 -17.48 8.98 -5.94
CA GLU A 71 -18.31 7.79 -5.84
C GLU A 71 -19.78 8.16 -5.68
N MET A 72 -20.66 7.42 -6.36
CA MET A 72 -22.10 7.50 -6.13
C MET A 72 -22.51 6.45 -5.10
N ARG A 73 -23.09 6.88 -3.98
CA ARG A 73 -23.62 5.99 -2.95
C ARG A 73 -25.04 6.36 -2.62
N ASP A 74 -25.94 5.38 -2.68
CA ASP A 74 -27.38 5.55 -2.43
C ASP A 74 -28.03 6.69 -3.22
N GLY A 75 -27.50 6.93 -4.45
CA GLY A 75 -27.96 7.99 -5.35
C GLY A 75 -27.37 9.37 -5.08
N TRP A 76 -26.42 9.49 -4.16
CA TRP A 76 -25.75 10.74 -3.81
C TRP A 76 -24.26 10.71 -4.22
N PRO A 77 -23.74 11.81 -4.79
CA PRO A 77 -22.31 11.90 -5.10
C PRO A 77 -21.47 12.24 -3.85
N TYR A 78 -20.35 11.56 -3.70
CA TYR A 78 -19.36 11.83 -2.66
C TYR A 78 -18.00 12.12 -3.28
N ASN A 79 -17.31 13.11 -2.73
CA ASN A 79 -15.88 13.29 -2.91
C ASN A 79 -15.19 12.37 -1.91
N VAL A 80 -14.36 11.49 -2.40
CA VAL A 80 -13.70 10.45 -1.59
C VAL A 80 -12.20 10.72 -1.56
N THR A 81 -11.66 10.95 -0.36
CA THR A 81 -10.22 10.95 -0.14
C THR A 81 -9.83 9.55 0.31
N VAL A 82 -8.97 8.91 -0.46
CA VAL A 82 -8.42 7.58 -0.15
C VAL A 82 -6.99 7.72 0.35
N VAL A 83 -6.72 7.18 1.53
CA VAL A 83 -5.36 7.01 2.04
C VAL A 83 -5.05 5.52 2.01
N ARG A 84 -4.16 5.14 1.09
CA ARG A 84 -3.77 3.76 0.81
C ARG A 84 -2.42 3.44 1.41
N GLN A 85 -2.29 2.27 2.00
CA GLN A 85 -1.04 1.77 2.53
C GLN A 85 -0.93 0.26 2.32
N ALA A 86 0.22 -0.21 1.82
CA ALA A 86 0.49 -1.63 1.81
C ALA A 86 1.07 -2.07 3.16
N LEU A 87 0.53 -3.17 3.67
CA LEU A 87 0.93 -3.81 4.91
C LEU A 87 1.49 -5.20 4.61
N PHE A 88 2.62 -5.57 5.23
CA PHE A 88 3.26 -6.87 5.08
C PHE A 88 3.31 -7.55 6.45
N PRO A 89 2.57 -8.64 6.65
CA PRO A 89 2.59 -9.34 7.93
C PRO A 89 3.97 -9.96 8.19
N THR A 90 4.50 -9.73 9.39
CA THR A 90 5.85 -10.17 9.79
C THR A 90 5.85 -11.58 10.36
N GLY A 91 4.72 -12.07 10.86
CA GLY A 91 4.56 -13.38 11.48
C GLY A 91 3.30 -14.11 11.02
N VAL A 92 3.18 -15.37 11.43
CA VAL A 92 2.01 -16.23 11.19
C VAL A 92 1.05 -16.09 12.37
N GLY A 93 -0.26 -16.06 12.12
CA GLY A 93 -1.29 -15.97 13.16
C GLY A 93 -2.43 -15.05 12.78
N GLU A 94 -3.15 -14.58 13.78
CA GLU A 94 -4.24 -13.61 13.62
C GLU A 94 -3.75 -12.25 14.13
N TYR A 95 -3.92 -11.23 13.30
CA TYR A 95 -3.54 -9.85 13.59
C TYR A 95 -4.74 -8.94 13.41
N MET A 96 -4.80 -7.91 14.26
CA MET A 96 -5.88 -6.93 14.19
C MET A 96 -5.32 -5.61 13.68
N ILE A 97 -5.85 -5.13 12.55
CA ILE A 97 -5.70 -3.73 12.15
C ILE A 97 -6.69 -2.95 12.99
N GLY A 98 -6.20 -2.02 13.81
CA GLY A 98 -7.02 -1.25 14.74
C GLY A 98 -8.04 -0.35 14.04
N ALA A 99 -8.87 0.33 14.82
CA ALA A 99 -9.78 1.33 14.28
C ALA A 99 -9.02 2.62 13.94
N ALA A 100 -9.33 3.23 12.81
CA ALA A 100 -8.89 4.58 12.45
C ALA A 100 -9.95 5.58 12.88
N GLN A 101 -9.53 6.85 13.14
CA GLN A 101 -10.45 7.93 13.48
C GLN A 101 -10.29 9.11 12.51
N TRP A 102 -11.39 9.72 12.17
CA TRP A 102 -11.42 10.93 11.36
C TRP A 102 -12.26 12.01 12.05
N THR A 103 -11.67 13.20 12.23
CA THR A 103 -12.32 14.33 12.86
C THR A 103 -12.30 15.53 11.93
N ALA A 104 -13.43 16.17 11.75
CA ALA A 104 -13.56 17.39 10.97
C ALA A 104 -14.69 18.29 11.47
N GLN A 105 -14.57 19.59 11.17
CA GLN A 105 -15.67 20.53 11.28
C GLN A 105 -16.27 20.76 9.90
N LEU A 106 -17.55 20.42 9.75
CA LEU A 106 -18.34 20.58 8.54
C LEU A 106 -19.40 21.67 8.76
N ARG A 107 -19.77 22.32 7.68
CA ARG A 107 -20.94 23.19 7.64
C ARG A 107 -21.93 22.56 6.69
N ALA A 108 -23.14 22.27 7.18
CA ALA A 108 -24.22 21.77 6.36
C ALA A 108 -25.40 22.74 6.38
N VAL A 109 -26.01 22.98 5.22
CA VAL A 109 -27.26 23.70 5.09
C VAL A 109 -28.39 22.67 5.15
N THR A 110 -29.14 22.70 6.24
CA THR A 110 -30.28 21.82 6.47
C THR A 110 -31.60 22.58 6.33
N ARG A 111 -32.73 21.88 6.41
CA ARG A 111 -34.06 22.51 6.49
C ARG A 111 -34.21 23.47 7.68
N GLN A 112 -33.39 23.29 8.72
CA GLN A 112 -33.38 24.10 9.94
C GLN A 112 -32.36 25.26 9.88
N GLY A 113 -31.70 25.48 8.72
CA GLY A 113 -30.73 26.51 8.47
C GLY A 113 -29.27 26.00 8.46
N LEU A 114 -28.33 26.94 8.45
CA LEU A 114 -26.91 26.68 8.40
C LEU A 114 -26.39 26.29 9.78
N ARG A 115 -25.78 25.12 9.90
CA ARG A 115 -25.20 24.66 11.17
C ARG A 115 -23.75 24.16 10.97
N PRO A 116 -22.82 24.63 11.81
CA PRO A 116 -21.53 23.98 11.95
C PRO A 116 -21.73 22.66 12.73
N GLU A 117 -21.09 21.61 12.29
CA GLU A 117 -21.14 20.30 12.93
C GLU A 117 -19.73 19.72 13.02
N GLN A 118 -19.39 19.23 14.20
CA GLN A 118 -18.17 18.46 14.41
C GLN A 118 -18.47 16.99 14.20
N LYS A 119 -17.82 16.36 13.22
CA LYS A 119 -17.91 14.93 12.98
C LYS A 119 -16.67 14.24 13.55
N LEU A 120 -16.92 13.23 14.34
CA LEU A 120 -15.95 12.24 14.79
C LEU A 120 -16.41 10.88 14.25
N LEU A 121 -15.70 10.34 13.29
CA LEU A 121 -16.00 9.05 12.67
C LEU A 121 -14.89 8.06 12.99
N GLN A 122 -15.25 6.81 13.18
CA GLN A 122 -14.34 5.73 13.50
C GLN A 122 -14.65 4.52 12.62
N THR A 123 -13.60 3.85 12.15
CA THR A 123 -13.77 2.60 11.40
C THR A 123 -13.86 1.40 12.33
N GLU A 124 -14.43 0.31 11.83
CA GLU A 124 -14.33 -0.98 12.51
C GLU A 124 -12.91 -1.55 12.38
N PRO A 125 -12.40 -2.25 13.39
CA PRO A 125 -11.15 -2.97 13.29
C PRO A 125 -11.26 -4.15 12.32
N ILE A 126 -10.15 -4.52 11.67
CA ILE A 126 -10.13 -5.58 10.65
C ILE A 126 -9.24 -6.73 11.12
N LEU A 127 -9.80 -7.93 11.19
CA LEU A 127 -9.06 -9.16 11.48
C LEU A 127 -8.40 -9.69 10.21
N VAL A 128 -7.07 -9.90 10.27
CA VAL A 128 -6.27 -10.51 9.21
C VAL A 128 -5.70 -11.85 9.68
N ARG A 129 -5.88 -12.88 8.86
CA ARG A 129 -5.32 -14.21 9.09
C ARG A 129 -4.10 -14.45 8.21
N VAL A 130 -2.96 -14.69 8.85
CA VAL A 130 -1.69 -14.91 8.19
C VAL A 130 -1.31 -16.39 8.25
N LYS A 131 -1.24 -17.02 7.09
CA LYS A 131 -0.87 -18.43 6.92
C LYS A 131 0.65 -18.59 6.83
N PRO A 132 1.20 -19.73 7.28
CA PRO A 132 2.59 -20.05 7.03
C PRO A 132 2.84 -20.24 5.53
N LEU A 133 4.05 -19.89 5.11
CA LEU A 133 4.48 -20.20 3.74
C LEU A 133 4.50 -21.71 3.50
N PRO A 134 4.26 -22.17 2.27
CA PRO A 134 4.51 -23.55 1.87
C PRO A 134 5.95 -23.98 2.18
N PRO A 135 6.29 -25.26 2.12
CA PRO A 135 7.67 -25.74 2.27
C PRO A 135 8.61 -24.94 1.38
N LYS A 136 9.63 -24.33 1.99
CA LYS A 136 10.54 -23.43 1.30
C LYS A 136 11.61 -24.23 0.54
N PRO A 137 11.94 -23.88 -0.72
CA PRO A 137 13.10 -24.43 -1.41
C PRO A 137 14.40 -23.99 -0.69
N ALA A 138 15.47 -24.74 -0.87
CA ALA A 138 16.75 -24.50 -0.16
C ALA A 138 17.34 -23.11 -0.42
N ASN A 139 17.07 -22.54 -1.60
CA ASN A 139 17.55 -21.22 -2.03
C ASN A 139 16.47 -20.11 -1.92
N PHE A 140 15.47 -20.27 -1.07
CA PHE A 140 14.43 -19.27 -0.90
C PHE A 140 14.99 -17.98 -0.31
N SER A 141 14.87 -16.88 -1.03
CA SER A 141 15.40 -15.55 -0.66
C SER A 141 14.60 -14.84 0.45
N GLY A 142 13.39 -15.28 0.74
CA GLY A 142 12.47 -14.61 1.68
C GLY A 142 11.47 -13.68 1.02
N ALA A 143 11.60 -13.38 -0.26
CA ALA A 143 10.67 -12.52 -0.99
C ALA A 143 9.35 -13.24 -1.26
N VAL A 144 8.24 -12.61 -0.88
CA VAL A 144 6.87 -13.09 -1.11
C VAL A 144 6.11 -12.04 -1.90
N GLY A 145 5.54 -12.47 -3.03
CA GLY A 145 4.84 -11.57 -3.96
C GLY A 145 4.75 -12.15 -5.36
N GLN A 146 4.48 -11.31 -6.32
CA GLN A 146 4.47 -11.64 -7.74
C GLN A 146 5.62 -10.89 -8.42
N PHE A 147 6.62 -11.62 -8.88
CA PHE A 147 7.84 -11.04 -9.42
C PHE A 147 8.24 -11.64 -10.74
N ASP A 148 8.76 -10.77 -11.60
CA ASP A 148 9.54 -11.12 -12.79
C ASP A 148 11.00 -10.79 -12.54
N ALA A 149 11.90 -11.67 -12.97
CA ALA A 149 13.33 -11.50 -12.83
C ALA A 149 14.03 -11.53 -14.20
N HIS A 150 14.96 -10.62 -14.41
CA HIS A 150 15.76 -10.54 -15.61
C HIS A 150 17.24 -10.39 -15.24
N ALA A 151 18.10 -11.10 -15.95
CA ALA A 151 19.54 -10.97 -15.84
C ALA A 151 20.14 -10.65 -17.20
N GLY A 152 21.11 -9.73 -17.23
CA GLY A 152 21.79 -9.31 -18.43
C GLY A 152 23.25 -8.95 -18.15
N ILE A 153 24.10 -9.13 -19.14
CA ILE A 153 25.48 -8.66 -19.12
C ILE A 153 25.63 -7.55 -20.14
N LYS A 154 26.32 -6.48 -19.77
CA LYS A 154 26.46 -5.30 -20.62
C LYS A 154 27.25 -5.62 -21.91
N ASP A 155 28.33 -6.38 -21.79
CA ASP A 155 29.22 -6.68 -22.90
C ASP A 155 29.07 -8.15 -23.30
N GLN A 156 28.67 -8.44 -24.52
CA GLN A 156 28.54 -9.80 -25.04
C GLN A 156 29.88 -10.50 -25.25
N ARG A 157 30.97 -9.76 -25.35
CA ARG A 157 32.34 -10.28 -25.48
C ARG A 157 33.17 -9.84 -24.28
N LEU A 158 33.52 -10.79 -23.44
CA LEU A 158 34.40 -10.55 -22.31
C LEU A 158 35.87 -10.55 -22.73
N ILE A 159 36.64 -9.59 -22.23
CA ILE A 159 38.07 -9.46 -22.48
C ILE A 159 38.77 -9.56 -21.14
N GLN A 160 39.79 -10.41 -21.04
CA GLN A 160 40.56 -10.59 -19.82
C GLN A 160 41.17 -9.27 -19.33
N GLY A 161 40.93 -8.95 -18.05
CA GLY A 161 41.44 -7.71 -17.44
C GLY A 161 40.57 -6.47 -17.72
N VAL A 162 39.46 -6.59 -18.44
CA VAL A 162 38.53 -5.49 -18.69
C VAL A 162 37.25 -5.73 -17.88
N PRO A 163 36.87 -4.82 -16.96
CA PRO A 163 35.65 -4.95 -16.19
C PRO A 163 34.40 -4.89 -17.07
N THR A 164 33.38 -5.64 -16.72
CA THR A 164 32.03 -5.54 -17.32
C THR A 164 30.97 -5.52 -16.22
N THR A 165 29.74 -5.15 -16.56
CA THR A 165 28.63 -5.07 -15.61
C THR A 165 27.64 -6.21 -15.86
N LEU A 166 27.36 -6.98 -14.81
CA LEU A 166 26.26 -7.91 -14.75
C LEU A 166 25.08 -7.21 -14.02
N GLU A 167 23.95 -7.13 -14.67
CA GLU A 167 22.74 -6.55 -14.11
C GLU A 167 21.70 -7.63 -13.82
N PHE A 168 21.16 -7.62 -12.61
CA PHE A 168 20.04 -8.46 -12.21
C PHE A 168 18.90 -7.57 -11.72
N THR A 169 17.76 -7.64 -12.38
CA THR A 169 16.58 -6.83 -12.09
C THR A 169 15.42 -7.70 -11.68
N VAL A 170 14.78 -7.35 -10.55
CA VAL A 170 13.51 -7.94 -10.09
C VAL A 170 12.45 -6.85 -10.12
N SER A 171 11.34 -7.12 -10.79
CA SER A 171 10.20 -6.20 -10.83
C SER A 171 8.91 -6.92 -10.48
N GLY A 172 7.97 -6.22 -9.85
CA GLY A 172 6.68 -6.80 -9.46
C GLY A 172 6.11 -6.23 -8.19
N ARG A 173 5.17 -6.95 -7.61
CA ARG A 173 4.44 -6.56 -6.38
C ARG A 173 4.93 -7.36 -5.19
N GLY A 174 5.48 -6.68 -4.19
CA GLY A 174 5.94 -7.31 -2.95
C GLY A 174 6.81 -6.38 -2.10
N ASN A 175 7.38 -6.92 -1.02
CA ASN A 175 8.25 -6.17 -0.14
C ASN A 175 9.66 -6.04 -0.76
N PRO A 176 10.10 -4.84 -1.17
CA PRO A 176 11.42 -4.65 -1.76
C PRO A 176 12.57 -4.99 -0.79
N ASN A 177 12.32 -4.86 0.52
CA ASN A 177 13.34 -5.16 1.54
C ASN A 177 13.60 -6.67 1.69
N ALA A 178 12.66 -7.51 1.24
CA ALA A 178 12.82 -8.97 1.26
C ALA A 178 13.57 -9.51 0.02
N ILE A 179 13.83 -8.67 -0.99
CA ILE A 179 14.57 -9.06 -2.18
C ILE A 179 16.05 -8.83 -1.94
N VAL A 180 16.80 -9.92 -1.93
CA VAL A 180 18.25 -9.93 -1.74
C VAL A 180 18.97 -10.18 -3.07
N PRO A 181 20.27 -9.82 -3.18
CA PRO A 181 21.06 -10.13 -4.37
C PRO A 181 21.04 -11.64 -4.68
N PRO A 182 21.08 -12.03 -5.97
CA PRO A 182 21.20 -13.43 -6.33
C PRO A 182 22.53 -14.00 -5.84
N GLN A 183 22.48 -15.26 -5.40
CA GLN A 183 23.71 -16.01 -5.15
C GLN A 183 24.26 -16.51 -6.48
N TYR A 184 25.56 -16.38 -6.68
CA TYR A 184 26.27 -16.89 -7.85
C TYR A 184 27.37 -17.85 -7.38
N PRO A 185 27.71 -18.87 -8.20
CA PRO A 185 28.80 -19.77 -7.87
C PRO A 185 30.14 -19.06 -7.90
N ASP A 186 31.10 -19.57 -7.16
CA ASP A 186 32.50 -19.14 -7.30
C ASP A 186 32.98 -19.38 -8.75
N LEU A 187 33.56 -18.35 -9.36
CA LEU A 187 34.05 -18.41 -10.72
C LEU A 187 35.60 -18.32 -10.71
N ASP A 188 36.26 -19.38 -11.14
CA ASP A 188 37.73 -19.42 -11.20
C ASP A 188 38.35 -18.38 -12.16
N TRP A 189 37.53 -17.87 -13.08
CA TRP A 189 37.96 -16.98 -14.18
C TRP A 189 37.48 -15.53 -14.03
N ALA A 190 36.65 -15.21 -13.04
CA ALA A 190 36.13 -13.87 -12.81
C ALA A 190 35.99 -13.58 -11.32
N GLN A 191 36.22 -12.34 -10.94
CA GLN A 191 35.91 -11.80 -9.63
C GLN A 191 34.66 -10.95 -9.75
N ILE A 192 33.72 -11.15 -8.84
CA ILE A 192 32.47 -10.38 -8.78
C ILE A 192 32.50 -9.58 -7.48
N GLY A 193 32.38 -8.26 -7.61
CA GLY A 193 32.31 -7.33 -6.47
C GLY A 193 30.92 -7.31 -5.81
N ASP A 194 30.80 -6.56 -4.72
CA ASP A 194 29.49 -6.29 -4.10
C ASP A 194 28.61 -5.49 -5.07
N PRO A 195 27.30 -5.77 -5.10
CA PRO A 195 26.41 -5.08 -6.03
C PRO A 195 26.09 -3.66 -5.59
N GLU A 196 26.04 -2.76 -6.55
CA GLU A 196 25.32 -1.50 -6.42
C GLU A 196 23.82 -1.80 -6.50
N VAL A 197 23.02 -1.29 -5.54
CA VAL A 197 21.60 -1.59 -5.43
C VAL A 197 20.78 -0.34 -5.68
N GLU A 198 19.89 -0.39 -6.65
CA GLU A 198 18.93 0.64 -6.95
C GLU A 198 17.50 0.10 -6.75
N THR A 199 16.65 0.85 -6.07
CA THR A 199 15.23 0.51 -5.90
C THR A 199 14.37 1.66 -6.42
N GLN A 200 13.51 1.37 -7.37
CA GLN A 200 12.51 2.27 -7.93
C GLN A 200 11.14 1.79 -7.51
N HIS A 201 10.28 2.71 -7.07
CA HIS A 201 8.90 2.44 -6.69
C HIS A 201 7.96 3.11 -7.69
N ASP A 202 6.81 2.50 -7.91
CA ASP A 202 5.69 3.19 -8.55
C ASP A 202 4.97 4.02 -7.48
N ASP A 203 5.04 5.34 -7.60
CA ASP A 203 4.42 6.27 -6.64
C ASP A 203 2.89 6.21 -6.68
N GLN A 204 2.30 5.66 -7.74
CA GLN A 204 0.85 5.55 -7.91
C GLN A 204 0.30 4.15 -7.61
N ASP A 205 1.13 3.11 -7.70
CA ASP A 205 0.72 1.71 -7.49
C ASP A 205 1.72 0.94 -6.61
N TRP A 206 2.07 1.50 -5.47
CA TRP A 206 2.83 0.76 -4.47
C TRP A 206 2.00 -0.46 -3.97
N PRO A 207 2.50 -1.69 -3.82
CA PRO A 207 3.90 -2.08 -3.76
C PRO A 207 4.52 -2.57 -5.09
N VAL A 208 4.13 -1.99 -6.21
CA VAL A 208 4.83 -2.23 -7.47
C VAL A 208 6.20 -1.56 -7.41
N MET A 209 7.24 -2.35 -7.70
CA MET A 209 8.61 -1.87 -7.62
C MET A 209 9.50 -2.54 -8.65
N ARG A 210 10.68 -1.94 -8.86
CA ARG A 210 11.81 -2.51 -9.58
C ARG A 210 13.06 -2.39 -8.72
N LYS A 211 13.74 -3.50 -8.49
CA LYS A 211 15.01 -3.53 -7.77
C LYS A 211 16.09 -4.10 -8.67
N THR A 212 17.16 -3.32 -8.85
CA THR A 212 18.26 -3.64 -9.73
C THR A 212 19.54 -3.79 -8.93
N PHE A 213 20.26 -4.87 -9.17
CA PHE A 213 21.58 -5.15 -8.62
C PHE A 213 22.59 -5.11 -9.77
N ARG A 214 23.61 -4.26 -9.66
CA ARG A 214 24.71 -4.13 -10.64
C ARG A 214 26.00 -4.62 -10.02
N PHE A 215 26.58 -5.64 -10.61
CA PHE A 215 27.85 -6.23 -10.21
C PHE A 215 28.92 -5.86 -11.25
N THR A 216 30.11 -5.50 -10.79
CA THR A 216 31.27 -5.18 -11.64
C THR A 216 32.43 -6.07 -11.29
#